data_aed4c361c4b732ac35269bb679c9e233
#
_entry.id   aed4c361c4b732ac35269bb679c9e233
#
_cell.length_a   1.000
_cell.length_b   1.000
_cell.length_c   1.000
_cell.angle_alpha   90.00
_cell.angle_beta   90.00
_cell.angle_gamma   90.00
#
_symmetry.space_group_name_H-M   'P 1'
#
loop_
_entity.id
_entity.type
_entity.pdbx_description
1 polymer ?
#
loop_
_entity_poly.entity_id
_entity_poly.type
_entity_poly.pdbx_seq_one_letter_code
_entity_poly.pdbx_strand_id
1 'polypeptide(L)'
;TVLCRVDINQPVDKSSGTLGSTARIEACVPTVRELSDKGARVVLLAHQGSDIEYKNFYTTRPHADVLSHLLGRCVRFVEDVCGPAAREAVASLSDGEILLLDNVRFCSEEQTLFEEHLKLSHADQAKTEVVRKLAPLAQLYVCDAFAAAHRDQPTLCGFEQLLPSCMGRLFEREYCAVSGLMESPARPCVYVIGGAKVSDAFLMMNKALESGAADRVLTGGLVANILLIASGASIGRRSLDFIRSEGYEKHIDPAYETYARYPDRIALPEDLAWMQDGLRREADICAFPADGAALDIGARTADAYAREIMQAKTVFANGPMG
;
A
#
# COMPACT_ATOMS: atom_id res chain seq x y z
N THR A 1 -27.50 1.39 11.38
CA THR A 1 -26.73 1.15 10.12
C THR A 1 -25.31 1.65 10.31
N VAL A 2 -24.33 0.89 9.83
CA VAL A 2 -22.91 1.20 9.86
C VAL A 2 -22.38 1.21 8.42
N LEU A 3 -21.79 2.31 7.97
CA LEU A 3 -21.00 2.35 6.74
C LEU A 3 -19.59 1.85 7.06
N CYS A 4 -19.12 0.85 6.34
CA CYS A 4 -17.78 0.28 6.55
C CYS A 4 -16.98 0.31 5.25
N ARG A 5 -15.91 1.11 5.21
CA ARG A 5 -14.99 1.18 4.07
C ARG A 5 -13.93 0.09 4.20
N VAL A 6 -13.97 -0.87 3.31
CA VAL A 6 -13.03 -2.00 3.28
C VAL A 6 -12.11 -1.92 2.07
N ASP A 7 -10.93 -2.52 2.15
CA ASP A 7 -10.06 -2.74 0.98
C ASP A 7 -10.14 -4.20 0.54
N ILE A 8 -10.89 -4.42 -0.53
CA ILE A 8 -11.06 -5.72 -1.18
C ILE A 8 -10.54 -5.71 -2.62
N ASN A 9 -9.72 -4.72 -2.99
CA ASN A 9 -9.17 -4.61 -4.33
C ASN A 9 -8.22 -5.78 -4.62
N GLN A 10 -8.59 -6.62 -5.58
CA GLN A 10 -7.86 -7.84 -5.94
C GLN A 10 -7.45 -7.82 -7.41
N PRO A 11 -6.38 -8.54 -7.79
CA PRO A 11 -6.12 -8.82 -9.19
C PRO A 11 -7.32 -9.55 -9.82
N VAL A 12 -7.78 -9.06 -10.97
CA VAL A 12 -8.87 -9.67 -11.74
C VAL A 12 -8.29 -10.22 -13.04
N ASP A 13 -8.58 -11.48 -13.34
CA ASP A 13 -8.30 -12.04 -14.65
C ASP A 13 -9.20 -11.38 -15.69
N LYS A 14 -8.57 -10.70 -16.67
CA LYS A 14 -9.29 -9.90 -17.67
C LYS A 14 -10.14 -10.74 -18.62
N SER A 15 -9.84 -12.02 -18.78
CA SER A 15 -10.52 -12.92 -19.70
C SER A 15 -11.76 -13.56 -19.08
N SER A 16 -11.70 -13.90 -17.81
CA SER A 16 -12.76 -14.60 -17.07
C SER A 16 -13.54 -13.71 -16.10
N GLY A 17 -13.00 -12.55 -15.73
CA GLY A 17 -13.56 -11.69 -14.67
C GLY A 17 -13.40 -12.27 -13.26
N THR A 18 -12.64 -13.36 -13.09
CA THR A 18 -12.44 -14.00 -11.80
C THR A 18 -11.39 -13.29 -10.97
N LEU A 19 -11.54 -13.36 -9.64
CA LEU A 19 -10.57 -12.82 -8.70
C LEU A 19 -9.34 -13.72 -8.63
N GLY A 20 -8.15 -13.14 -8.84
CA GLY A 20 -6.88 -13.87 -8.81
C GLY A 20 -6.38 -14.19 -7.39
N SER A 21 -7.00 -13.59 -6.36
CA SER A 21 -6.68 -13.79 -4.94
C SER A 21 -7.87 -13.44 -4.07
N THR A 22 -7.92 -13.93 -2.84
CA THR A 22 -8.94 -13.58 -1.82
C THR A 22 -8.33 -12.93 -0.57
N ALA A 23 -7.03 -12.79 -0.51
CA ALA A 23 -6.29 -12.41 0.69
C ALA A 23 -6.77 -11.09 1.34
N ARG A 24 -7.07 -10.05 0.54
CA ARG A 24 -7.58 -8.78 1.10
C ARG A 24 -9.02 -8.90 1.57
N ILE A 25 -9.82 -9.73 0.90
CA ILE A 25 -11.20 -10.01 1.32
C ILE A 25 -11.18 -10.75 2.66
N GLU A 26 -10.32 -11.77 2.80
CA GLU A 26 -10.12 -12.50 4.06
C GLU A 26 -9.69 -11.58 5.20
N ALA A 27 -8.81 -10.62 4.91
CA ALA A 27 -8.28 -9.68 5.91
C ALA A 27 -9.37 -8.77 6.53
N CYS A 28 -10.42 -8.40 5.78
CA CYS A 28 -11.51 -7.56 6.31
C CYS A 28 -12.63 -8.36 7.00
N VAL A 29 -12.65 -9.69 6.87
CA VAL A 29 -13.69 -10.55 7.48
C VAL A 29 -13.87 -10.34 8.99
N PRO A 30 -12.80 -10.20 9.82
CA PRO A 30 -12.95 -9.98 11.26
C PRO A 30 -13.80 -8.75 11.59
N THR A 31 -13.57 -7.63 10.93
CA THR A 31 -14.35 -6.40 11.12
C THR A 31 -15.79 -6.57 10.71
N VAL A 32 -16.05 -7.11 9.52
CA VAL A 32 -17.40 -7.30 8.98
C VAL A 32 -18.20 -8.27 9.85
N ARG A 33 -17.57 -9.36 10.28
CA ARG A 33 -18.18 -10.36 11.18
C ARG A 33 -18.55 -9.75 12.51
N GLU A 34 -17.64 -9.03 13.16
CA GLU A 34 -17.89 -8.40 14.46
C GLU A 34 -19.07 -7.42 14.40
N LEU A 35 -19.13 -6.59 13.37
CA LEU A 35 -20.24 -5.65 13.19
C LEU A 35 -21.57 -6.36 13.01
N SER A 36 -21.62 -7.36 12.14
CA SER A 36 -22.83 -8.14 11.86
C SER A 36 -23.27 -8.96 13.08
N ASP A 37 -22.35 -9.61 13.80
CA ASP A 37 -22.65 -10.40 15.00
C ASP A 37 -23.20 -9.55 16.15
N LYS A 38 -22.83 -8.27 16.21
CA LYS A 38 -23.38 -7.28 17.14
C LYS A 38 -24.72 -6.70 16.69
N GLY A 39 -25.30 -7.21 15.61
CA GLY A 39 -26.60 -6.81 15.09
C GLY A 39 -26.58 -5.54 14.25
N ALA A 40 -25.39 -5.04 13.85
CA ALA A 40 -25.34 -3.88 12.97
C ALA A 40 -25.86 -4.22 11.57
N ARG A 41 -26.57 -3.29 10.95
CA ARG A 41 -26.88 -3.30 9.50
C ARG A 41 -25.64 -2.77 8.80
N VAL A 42 -24.87 -3.67 8.19
CA VAL A 42 -23.53 -3.37 7.67
C VAL A 42 -23.62 -3.04 6.19
N VAL A 43 -23.16 -1.84 5.81
CA VAL A 43 -23.06 -1.41 4.41
C VAL A 43 -21.59 -1.28 4.06
N LEU A 44 -21.11 -2.15 3.17
CA LEU A 44 -19.73 -2.17 2.72
C LEU A 44 -19.53 -1.26 1.52
N LEU A 45 -18.50 -0.41 1.61
CA LEU A 45 -18.00 0.46 0.56
C LEU A 45 -16.61 -0.03 0.15
N ALA A 46 -16.38 -0.26 -1.12
CA ALA A 46 -15.10 -0.76 -1.60
C ALA A 46 -14.78 -0.27 -3.01
N HIS A 47 -13.49 -0.25 -3.34
CA HIS A 47 -13.05 -0.03 -4.71
C HIS A 47 -12.47 -1.32 -5.31
N GLN A 48 -12.53 -1.42 -6.63
CA GLN A 48 -11.90 -2.47 -7.41
C GLN A 48 -11.29 -1.87 -8.68
N GLY A 49 -10.02 -2.17 -8.95
CA GLY A 49 -9.29 -1.71 -10.12
C GLY A 49 -8.26 -0.63 -9.82
N SER A 50 -7.46 -0.29 -10.83
CA SER A 50 -6.41 0.73 -10.75
C SER A 50 -6.90 2.12 -11.15
N ASP A 51 -6.11 3.13 -10.85
CA ASP A 51 -6.49 4.51 -10.64
C ASP A 51 -6.96 5.34 -11.84
N ILE A 52 -6.57 5.03 -13.07
CA ILE A 52 -6.66 6.02 -14.14
C ILE A 52 -7.47 5.54 -15.34
N GLU A 53 -7.73 4.25 -15.46
CA GLU A 53 -8.39 3.71 -16.64
C GLU A 53 -9.72 3.06 -16.32
N TYR A 54 -10.82 3.62 -16.78
CA TYR A 54 -12.16 3.03 -16.65
C TYR A 54 -12.26 1.56 -17.06
N LYS A 55 -11.48 1.13 -18.04
CA LYS A 55 -11.40 -0.28 -18.47
C LYS A 55 -10.84 -1.23 -17.41
N ASN A 56 -10.29 -0.72 -16.32
CA ASN A 56 -9.79 -1.49 -15.17
C ASN A 56 -10.73 -1.43 -13.97
N PHE A 57 -11.86 -0.74 -14.06
CA PHE A 57 -12.87 -0.71 -13.03
C PHE A 57 -13.86 -1.85 -13.24
N TYR A 58 -13.90 -2.76 -12.30
CA TYR A 58 -14.78 -3.92 -12.30
C TYR A 58 -15.83 -3.79 -11.21
N THR A 59 -17.00 -4.41 -11.43
CA THR A 59 -18.01 -4.54 -10.38
C THR A 59 -17.46 -5.33 -9.18
N THR A 60 -17.94 -4.99 -7.99
CA THR A 60 -17.63 -5.72 -6.76
C THR A 60 -18.53 -6.94 -6.53
N ARG A 61 -19.41 -7.29 -7.47
CA ARG A 61 -20.30 -8.45 -7.37
C ARG A 61 -19.58 -9.77 -7.01
N PRO A 62 -18.46 -10.17 -7.68
CA PRO A 62 -17.75 -11.39 -7.31
C PRO A 62 -17.21 -11.39 -5.88
N HIS A 63 -16.93 -10.21 -5.33
CA HIS A 63 -16.46 -10.07 -3.95
C HIS A 63 -17.56 -10.37 -2.93
N ALA A 64 -18.83 -10.05 -3.26
CA ALA A 64 -19.97 -10.39 -2.40
C ALA A 64 -20.13 -11.89 -2.24
N ASP A 65 -19.91 -12.67 -3.31
CA ASP A 65 -19.98 -14.14 -3.27
C ASP A 65 -18.86 -14.72 -2.39
N VAL A 66 -17.63 -14.22 -2.54
CA VAL A 66 -16.48 -14.63 -1.72
C VAL A 66 -16.70 -14.26 -0.25
N LEU A 67 -17.16 -13.04 0.03
CA LEU A 67 -17.47 -12.60 1.39
C LEU A 67 -18.57 -13.47 2.02
N SER A 68 -19.62 -13.82 1.24
CA SER A 68 -20.70 -14.70 1.72
C SER A 68 -20.17 -16.06 2.13
N HIS A 69 -19.27 -16.63 1.33
CA HIS A 69 -18.63 -17.92 1.64
C HIS A 69 -17.78 -17.83 2.92
N LEU A 70 -16.90 -16.81 3.02
CA LEU A 70 -16.00 -16.63 4.16
C LEU A 70 -16.72 -16.31 5.48
N LEU A 71 -17.81 -15.56 5.39
CA LEU A 71 -18.63 -15.20 6.57
C LEU A 71 -19.59 -16.33 6.98
N GLY A 72 -19.93 -17.24 6.07
CA GLY A 72 -20.97 -18.27 6.28
C GLY A 72 -22.39 -17.68 6.35
N ARG A 73 -22.61 -16.52 5.76
CA ARG A 73 -23.90 -15.80 5.70
C ARG A 73 -24.01 -14.98 4.42
N CYS A 74 -25.24 -14.70 3.99
CA CYS A 74 -25.49 -13.95 2.78
C CYS A 74 -24.96 -12.51 2.91
N VAL A 75 -24.13 -12.08 1.96
CA VAL A 75 -23.78 -10.69 1.70
C VAL A 75 -24.58 -10.26 0.46
N ARG A 76 -25.57 -9.39 0.68
CA ARG A 76 -26.38 -8.84 -0.41
C ARG A 76 -25.49 -7.93 -1.27
N PHE A 77 -25.77 -7.89 -2.56
CA PHE A 77 -25.10 -6.98 -3.48
C PHE A 77 -26.14 -6.12 -4.20
N VAL A 78 -25.80 -4.86 -4.42
CA VAL A 78 -26.59 -3.95 -5.27
C VAL A 78 -25.67 -3.29 -6.29
N GLU A 79 -26.09 -3.30 -7.55
CA GLU A 79 -25.37 -2.69 -8.69
C GLU A 79 -25.61 -1.18 -8.72
N ASP A 80 -25.27 -0.52 -7.64
CA ASP A 80 -25.40 0.92 -7.44
C ASP A 80 -24.46 1.33 -6.27
N VAL A 81 -23.96 2.56 -6.28
CA VAL A 81 -23.07 3.08 -5.23
C VAL A 81 -23.83 3.98 -4.26
N CYS A 82 -24.58 4.97 -4.74
CA CYS A 82 -25.30 5.93 -3.90
C CYS A 82 -26.61 6.41 -4.52
N GLY A 83 -27.03 5.80 -5.61
CA GLY A 83 -28.27 6.09 -6.31
C GLY A 83 -29.52 5.59 -5.57
N PRO A 84 -30.68 5.61 -6.23
CA PRO A 84 -31.93 5.18 -5.62
C PRO A 84 -31.92 3.72 -5.15
N ALA A 85 -31.35 2.81 -5.97
CA ALA A 85 -31.32 1.38 -5.64
C ALA A 85 -30.43 1.09 -4.43
N ALA A 86 -29.26 1.72 -4.34
CA ALA A 86 -28.38 1.61 -3.17
C ALA A 86 -29.08 2.10 -1.90
N ARG A 87 -29.71 3.26 -1.93
CA ARG A 87 -30.39 3.85 -0.77
C ARG A 87 -31.58 3.02 -0.32
N GLU A 88 -32.37 2.47 -1.23
CA GLU A 88 -33.47 1.55 -0.93
C GLU A 88 -32.95 0.25 -0.32
N ALA A 89 -31.89 -0.33 -0.89
CA ALA A 89 -31.26 -1.53 -0.35
C ALA A 89 -30.73 -1.31 1.08
N VAL A 90 -30.09 -0.16 1.34
CA VAL A 90 -29.64 0.21 2.71
C VAL A 90 -30.81 0.35 3.67
N ALA A 91 -31.88 1.03 3.26
CA ALA A 91 -33.05 1.23 4.11
C ALA A 91 -33.81 -0.08 4.42
N SER A 92 -33.72 -1.07 3.55
CA SER A 92 -34.37 -2.38 3.68
C SER A 92 -33.59 -3.41 4.52
N LEU A 93 -32.37 -3.08 4.98
CA LEU A 93 -31.56 -4.00 5.79
C LEU A 93 -32.20 -4.26 7.15
N SER A 94 -32.17 -5.53 7.55
CA SER A 94 -32.46 -5.98 8.90
C SER A 94 -31.21 -6.04 9.76
N ASP A 95 -31.37 -6.12 11.07
CA ASP A 95 -30.25 -6.20 12.01
C ASP A 95 -29.39 -7.45 11.74
N GLY A 96 -28.08 -7.25 11.66
CA GLY A 96 -27.11 -8.29 11.34
C GLY A 96 -26.91 -8.55 9.83
N GLU A 97 -27.73 -7.98 8.95
CA GLU A 97 -27.54 -8.14 7.51
C GLU A 97 -26.37 -7.30 6.99
N ILE A 98 -25.80 -7.80 5.90
CA ILE A 98 -24.63 -7.20 5.24
C ILE A 98 -24.98 -6.90 3.78
N LEU A 99 -24.70 -5.69 3.33
CA LEU A 99 -24.85 -5.22 1.96
C LEU A 99 -23.50 -4.72 1.43
N LEU A 100 -23.10 -5.21 0.27
CA LEU A 100 -21.98 -4.63 -0.49
C LEU A 100 -22.56 -3.75 -1.60
N LEU A 101 -22.19 -2.47 -1.60
CA LEU A 101 -22.44 -1.56 -2.71
C LEU A 101 -21.45 -1.80 -3.84
N ASP A 102 -21.78 -1.41 -5.06
CA ASP A 102 -20.86 -1.58 -6.15
C ASP A 102 -19.64 -0.67 -6.03
N ASN A 103 -18.71 -0.81 -6.94
CA ASN A 103 -17.41 -0.16 -6.94
C ASN A 103 -17.53 1.36 -6.80
N VAL A 104 -17.03 1.91 -5.68
CA VAL A 104 -17.11 3.35 -5.42
C VAL A 104 -16.42 4.18 -6.52
N ARG A 105 -15.45 3.63 -7.24
CA ARG A 105 -14.80 4.31 -8.38
C ARG A 105 -15.67 4.49 -9.61
N PHE A 106 -16.87 3.95 -9.63
CA PHE A 106 -17.88 4.34 -10.62
C PHE A 106 -18.42 5.77 -10.38
N CYS A 107 -18.21 6.31 -9.17
CA CYS A 107 -18.38 7.73 -8.90
C CYS A 107 -17.11 8.50 -9.29
N SER A 108 -17.24 9.55 -10.11
CA SER A 108 -16.08 10.34 -10.55
C SER A 108 -15.30 10.96 -9.39
N GLU A 109 -15.98 11.31 -8.30
CA GLU A 109 -15.41 11.89 -7.09
C GLU A 109 -14.43 10.95 -6.34
N GLU A 110 -14.55 9.63 -6.56
CA GLU A 110 -13.69 8.59 -5.95
C GLU A 110 -12.47 8.22 -6.80
N GLN A 111 -12.25 8.93 -7.91
CA GLN A 111 -11.15 8.65 -8.80
C GLN A 111 -9.91 9.48 -8.45
N THR A 112 -8.72 8.91 -8.65
CA THR A 112 -7.44 9.59 -8.41
C THR A 112 -7.30 10.88 -9.20
N LEU A 113 -7.82 10.91 -10.43
CA LEU A 113 -7.80 12.12 -11.25
C LEU A 113 -8.53 13.29 -10.56
N PHE A 114 -9.65 13.01 -9.91
CA PHE A 114 -10.42 13.99 -9.17
C PHE A 114 -9.67 14.46 -7.91
N GLU A 115 -9.09 13.52 -7.16
CA GLU A 115 -8.25 13.77 -5.99
C GLU A 115 -7.07 14.69 -6.32
N GLU A 116 -6.33 14.38 -7.39
CA GLU A 116 -5.12 15.13 -7.79
C GLU A 116 -5.43 16.54 -8.30
N HIS A 117 -6.52 16.73 -9.02
CA HIS A 117 -6.87 18.01 -9.64
C HIS A 117 -7.65 18.96 -8.71
N LEU A 118 -8.56 18.45 -7.91
CA LEU A 118 -9.41 19.30 -7.08
C LEU A 118 -8.85 19.55 -5.69
N LYS A 119 -8.10 18.60 -5.12
CA LYS A 119 -7.50 18.71 -3.78
C LYS A 119 -8.49 19.23 -2.73
N LEU A 120 -9.64 18.60 -2.65
CA LEU A 120 -10.72 19.02 -1.74
C LEU A 120 -10.26 18.90 -0.29
N SER A 121 -10.65 19.86 0.55
CA SER A 121 -10.54 19.68 2.00
C SER A 121 -11.48 18.57 2.49
N HIS A 122 -11.20 17.94 3.64
CA HIS A 122 -12.10 16.92 4.21
C HIS A 122 -13.52 17.46 4.40
N ALA A 123 -13.67 18.73 4.76
CA ALA A 123 -14.97 19.39 4.86
C ALA A 123 -15.69 19.54 3.50
N ASP A 124 -14.97 19.67 2.42
CA ASP A 124 -15.53 19.69 1.06
C ASP A 124 -15.80 18.27 0.55
N GLN A 125 -14.99 17.30 0.93
CA GLN A 125 -15.25 15.88 0.68
C GLN A 125 -16.59 15.43 1.30
N ALA A 126 -16.95 15.95 2.46
CA ALA A 126 -18.25 15.71 3.08
C ALA A 126 -19.44 16.23 2.26
N LYS A 127 -19.21 17.16 1.33
CA LYS A 127 -20.24 17.73 0.43
C LYS A 127 -20.38 16.97 -0.89
N THR A 128 -19.53 15.99 -1.16
CA THR A 128 -19.59 15.18 -2.36
C THR A 128 -20.87 14.35 -2.42
N GLU A 129 -21.24 13.91 -3.62
CA GLU A 129 -22.52 13.25 -3.83
C GLU A 129 -22.65 11.94 -3.05
N VAL A 130 -21.59 11.11 -3.08
CA VAL A 130 -21.58 9.83 -2.37
C VAL A 130 -21.75 10.00 -0.88
N VAL A 131 -21.05 10.94 -0.26
CA VAL A 131 -21.13 11.20 1.19
C VAL A 131 -22.48 11.78 1.57
N ARG A 132 -22.96 12.80 0.87
CA ARG A 132 -24.27 13.42 1.14
C ARG A 132 -25.45 12.47 1.01
N LYS A 133 -25.36 11.48 0.12
CA LYS A 133 -26.45 10.52 -0.10
C LYS A 133 -26.44 9.37 0.89
N LEU A 134 -25.27 8.95 1.35
CA LEU A 134 -25.14 7.77 2.24
C LEU A 134 -25.08 8.14 3.73
N ALA A 135 -24.43 9.24 4.11
CA ALA A 135 -24.29 9.62 5.52
C ALA A 135 -25.63 9.71 6.27
N PRO A 136 -26.72 10.27 5.71
CA PRO A 136 -28.01 10.34 6.40
C PRO A 136 -28.65 8.97 6.71
N LEU A 137 -28.17 7.90 6.10
CA LEU A 137 -28.70 6.54 6.28
C LEU A 137 -27.97 5.77 7.39
N ALA A 138 -26.92 6.33 7.96
CA ALA A 138 -26.05 5.66 8.91
C ALA A 138 -25.90 6.43 10.23
N GLN A 139 -25.46 5.71 11.26
CA GLN A 139 -25.16 6.25 12.59
C GLN A 139 -23.67 6.19 12.93
N LEU A 140 -22.90 5.39 12.19
CA LEU A 140 -21.48 5.17 12.44
C LEU A 140 -20.76 4.93 11.11
N TYR A 141 -19.55 5.45 11.00
CA TYR A 141 -18.60 5.11 9.93
C TYR A 141 -17.41 4.33 10.49
N VAL A 142 -17.04 3.25 9.80
CA VAL A 142 -15.87 2.42 10.11
C VAL A 142 -14.93 2.43 8.93
N CYS A 143 -13.69 2.88 9.12
CA CYS A 143 -12.64 2.74 8.11
C CYS A 143 -11.79 1.50 8.42
N ASP A 144 -11.82 0.51 7.53
CA ASP A 144 -11.01 -0.72 7.61
C ASP A 144 -10.05 -0.88 6.41
N ALA A 145 -9.90 0.18 5.62
CA ALA A 145 -9.12 0.20 4.39
C ALA A 145 -7.73 0.82 4.59
N PHE A 146 -6.89 0.25 5.46
CA PHE A 146 -5.55 0.78 5.76
C PHE A 146 -4.69 0.98 4.53
N ALA A 147 -4.70 0.05 3.57
CA ALA A 147 -3.92 0.15 2.33
C ALA A 147 -4.34 1.34 1.44
N ALA A 148 -5.55 1.89 1.64
CA ALA A 148 -6.05 3.08 0.96
C ALA A 148 -5.98 4.36 1.82
N ALA A 149 -5.45 4.31 3.05
CA ALA A 149 -5.43 5.42 4.00
C ALA A 149 -4.59 6.63 3.54
N HIS A 150 -3.74 6.45 2.53
CA HIS A 150 -2.95 7.51 1.90
C HIS A 150 -3.73 8.31 0.84
N ARG A 151 -4.97 7.92 0.54
CA ARG A 151 -5.83 8.57 -0.46
C ARG A 151 -6.73 9.62 0.18
N ASP A 152 -6.85 10.74 -0.49
CA ASP A 152 -7.73 11.84 -0.09
C ASP A 152 -9.03 11.78 -0.91
N GLN A 153 -9.84 10.74 -0.67
CA GLN A 153 -11.06 10.41 -1.40
C GLN A 153 -12.30 10.46 -0.49
N PRO A 154 -13.48 10.84 -1.04
CA PRO A 154 -14.69 11.07 -0.25
C PRO A 154 -15.10 9.93 0.69
N THR A 155 -15.04 8.67 0.21
CA THR A 155 -15.41 7.52 1.07
C THR A 155 -14.38 7.21 2.15
N LEU A 156 -13.20 7.82 2.12
CA LEU A 156 -12.16 7.68 3.14
C LEU A 156 -12.16 8.86 4.14
N CYS A 157 -12.33 10.10 3.66
CA CYS A 157 -12.11 11.32 4.43
C CYS A 157 -13.39 12.16 4.64
N GLY A 158 -14.49 11.89 3.93
CA GLY A 158 -15.69 12.72 3.98
C GLY A 158 -16.69 12.34 5.08
N PHE A 159 -16.84 11.04 5.37
CA PHE A 159 -17.85 10.58 6.34
C PHE A 159 -17.54 10.98 7.76
N GLU A 160 -16.27 11.05 8.15
CA GLU A 160 -15.83 11.43 9.50
C GLU A 160 -16.24 12.84 9.90
N GLN A 161 -16.55 13.70 8.92
CA GLN A 161 -17.04 15.05 9.16
C GLN A 161 -18.52 15.09 9.59
N LEU A 162 -19.26 14.01 9.31
CA LEU A 162 -20.72 13.95 9.50
C LEU A 162 -21.16 12.87 10.48
N LEU A 163 -20.35 11.82 10.68
CA LEU A 163 -20.68 10.65 11.49
C LEU A 163 -19.60 10.40 12.54
N PRO A 164 -19.98 9.89 13.72
CA PRO A 164 -19.02 9.24 14.60
C PRO A 164 -18.23 8.19 13.81
N SER A 165 -16.91 8.18 13.98
CA SER A 165 -16.03 7.37 13.14
C SER A 165 -15.02 6.61 13.97
N CYS A 166 -14.67 5.39 13.54
CA CYS A 166 -13.62 4.60 14.14
C CYS A 166 -12.90 3.74 13.09
N MET A 167 -11.75 3.19 13.46
CA MET A 167 -11.05 2.22 12.63
C MET A 167 -11.64 0.81 12.83
N GLY A 168 -11.58 -0.02 11.77
CA GLY A 168 -11.88 -1.44 11.83
C GLY A 168 -10.70 -2.26 12.34
N ARG A 169 -10.87 -3.57 12.53
CA ARG A 169 -9.85 -4.46 13.13
C ARG A 169 -8.61 -4.63 12.26
N LEU A 170 -8.77 -4.64 10.93
CA LEU A 170 -7.63 -4.68 10.03
C LEU A 170 -6.84 -3.37 10.13
N PHE A 171 -7.53 -2.24 10.05
CA PHE A 171 -6.89 -0.92 10.17
C PHE A 171 -6.17 -0.76 11.52
N GLU A 172 -6.83 -1.13 12.64
CA GLU A 172 -6.25 -1.11 13.98
C GLU A 172 -4.96 -1.93 14.06
N ARG A 173 -4.97 -3.17 13.55
CA ARG A 173 -3.80 -4.06 13.54
C ARG A 173 -2.64 -3.47 12.76
N GLU A 174 -2.90 -2.99 11.55
CA GLU A 174 -1.87 -2.40 10.69
C GLU A 174 -1.33 -1.09 11.27
N TYR A 175 -2.22 -0.24 11.78
CA TYR A 175 -1.85 1.02 12.44
C TYR A 175 -0.97 0.76 13.67
N CYS A 176 -1.38 -0.14 14.56
CA CYS A 176 -0.60 -0.48 15.76
C CYS A 176 0.77 -1.08 15.41
N ALA A 177 0.84 -1.91 14.37
CA ALA A 177 2.10 -2.49 13.92
C ALA A 177 3.06 -1.41 13.39
N VAL A 178 2.57 -0.48 12.55
CA VAL A 178 3.39 0.61 12.00
C VAL A 178 3.77 1.62 13.08
N SER A 179 2.83 2.03 13.93
CA SER A 179 3.12 2.96 15.04
C SER A 179 4.12 2.37 16.03
N GLY A 180 3.94 1.10 16.41
CA GLY A 180 4.89 0.40 17.28
C GLY A 180 6.30 0.32 16.69
N LEU A 181 6.39 0.10 15.38
CA LEU A 181 7.65 0.14 14.65
C LEU A 181 8.32 1.52 14.70
N MET A 182 7.51 2.58 14.53
CA MET A 182 8.02 3.96 14.50
C MET A 182 8.39 4.51 15.88
N GLU A 183 7.61 4.17 16.91
CA GLU A 183 7.74 4.74 18.24
C GLU A 183 8.69 3.94 19.14
N SER A 184 8.61 2.62 19.11
CA SER A 184 9.34 1.76 20.07
C SER A 184 9.61 0.36 19.53
N PRO A 185 10.41 0.21 18.44
CA PRO A 185 10.72 -1.10 17.88
C PRO A 185 11.55 -1.95 18.85
N ALA A 186 11.28 -3.25 18.90
CA ALA A 186 12.16 -4.18 19.59
C ALA A 186 13.52 -4.23 18.88
N ARG A 187 14.62 -4.09 19.65
CA ARG A 187 15.97 -3.95 19.08
C ARG A 187 16.77 -5.24 19.13
N PRO A 188 17.63 -5.49 18.14
CA PRO A 188 17.94 -4.63 16.98
C PRO A 188 16.78 -4.53 15.99
N CYS A 189 16.57 -3.32 15.44
CA CYS A 189 15.57 -3.04 14.42
C CYS A 189 16.25 -2.79 13.07
N VAL A 190 15.97 -3.66 12.08
CA VAL A 190 16.58 -3.64 10.76
C VAL A 190 15.54 -3.24 9.71
N TYR A 191 15.88 -2.25 8.92
CA TYR A 191 15.10 -1.84 7.74
C TYR A 191 15.74 -2.41 6.49
N VAL A 192 14.95 -3.10 5.66
CA VAL A 192 15.34 -3.61 4.35
C VAL A 192 14.65 -2.76 3.31
N ILE A 193 15.40 -1.93 2.59
CA ILE A 193 14.85 -0.90 1.71
C ILE A 193 15.37 -1.08 0.29
N GLY A 194 14.42 -1.30 -0.64
CA GLY A 194 14.69 -1.47 -2.06
C GLY A 194 13.57 -0.92 -2.93
N GLY A 195 13.48 -1.46 -4.15
CA GLY A 195 12.40 -1.13 -5.10
C GLY A 195 12.63 0.12 -5.94
N ALA A 196 11.61 0.46 -6.73
CA ALA A 196 11.66 1.53 -7.73
C ALA A 196 11.03 2.86 -7.28
N LYS A 197 10.31 2.90 -6.14
CA LYS A 197 9.74 4.14 -5.60
C LYS A 197 10.80 4.92 -4.80
N VAL A 198 11.76 5.46 -5.52
CA VAL A 198 12.98 6.06 -4.97
C VAL A 198 12.69 7.15 -3.95
N SER A 199 11.82 8.11 -4.27
CA SER A 199 11.52 9.26 -3.39
C SER A 199 10.91 8.83 -2.06
N ASP A 200 9.95 7.90 -2.07
CA ASP A 200 9.29 7.40 -0.86
C ASP A 200 10.25 6.58 0.00
N ALA A 201 11.09 5.77 -0.65
CA ALA A 201 12.09 4.94 0.03
C ALA A 201 13.14 5.78 0.75
N PHE A 202 13.68 6.85 0.11
CA PHE A 202 14.61 7.78 0.76
C PHE A 202 13.95 8.57 1.88
N LEU A 203 12.72 9.04 1.71
CA LEU A 203 11.99 9.73 2.76
C LEU A 203 11.82 8.84 4.00
N MET A 204 11.43 7.59 3.79
CA MET A 204 11.25 6.62 4.87
C MET A 204 12.58 6.28 5.55
N MET A 205 13.65 6.02 4.76
CA MET A 205 14.99 5.74 5.27
C MET A 205 15.49 6.87 6.15
N ASN A 206 15.40 8.12 5.67
CA ASN A 206 15.85 9.29 6.40
C ASN A 206 15.09 9.45 7.71
N LYS A 207 13.76 9.36 7.70
CA LYS A 207 12.94 9.42 8.92
C LYS A 207 13.29 8.32 9.92
N ALA A 208 13.51 7.09 9.46
CA ALA A 208 13.88 5.98 10.34
C ALA A 208 15.27 6.14 10.96
N LEU A 209 16.23 6.72 10.23
CA LEU A 209 17.56 7.04 10.71
C LEU A 209 17.56 8.23 11.67
N GLU A 210 16.85 9.30 11.34
CA GLU A 210 16.77 10.54 12.14
C GLU A 210 16.05 10.31 13.48
N SER A 211 14.93 9.60 13.46
CA SER A 211 14.17 9.24 14.68
C SER A 211 14.86 8.20 15.54
N GLY A 212 15.89 7.51 15.00
CA GLY A 212 16.52 6.38 15.66
C GLY A 212 15.70 5.10 15.64
N ALA A 213 14.62 5.00 14.86
CA ALA A 213 13.80 3.80 14.75
C ALA A 213 14.57 2.62 14.14
N ALA A 214 15.40 2.86 13.12
CA ALA A 214 16.25 1.82 12.53
C ALA A 214 17.63 1.77 13.21
N ASP A 215 18.06 0.63 13.68
CA ASP A 215 19.47 0.43 14.09
C ASP A 215 20.36 0.20 12.86
N ARG A 216 19.81 -0.46 11.83
CA ARG A 216 20.50 -0.78 10.58
C ARG A 216 19.55 -0.66 9.40
N VAL A 217 20.05 -0.19 8.26
CA VAL A 217 19.32 -0.15 6.98
C VAL A 217 20.10 -0.95 5.96
N LEU A 218 19.48 -2.00 5.42
CA LEU A 218 20.02 -2.86 4.36
C LEU A 218 19.41 -2.40 3.04
N THR A 219 20.24 -2.03 2.08
CA THR A 219 19.77 -1.39 0.84
C THR A 219 19.85 -2.32 -0.37
N GLY A 220 18.86 -2.22 -1.26
CA GLY A 220 18.79 -2.96 -2.52
C GLY A 220 18.11 -2.14 -3.62
N GLY A 221 17.97 -2.74 -4.80
CA GLY A 221 17.29 -2.13 -5.93
C GLY A 221 17.85 -0.76 -6.31
N LEU A 222 16.99 0.12 -6.81
CA LEU A 222 17.40 1.48 -7.23
C LEU A 222 17.91 2.34 -6.07
N VAL A 223 17.45 2.12 -4.86
CA VAL A 223 17.92 2.85 -3.68
C VAL A 223 19.41 2.55 -3.43
N ALA A 224 19.80 1.27 -3.46
CA ALA A 224 21.19 0.87 -3.34
C ALA A 224 22.04 1.41 -4.51
N ASN A 225 21.53 1.35 -5.73
CA ASN A 225 22.23 1.85 -6.90
C ASN A 225 22.57 3.34 -6.77
N ILE A 226 21.63 4.16 -6.29
CA ILE A 226 21.83 5.61 -6.07
C ILE A 226 22.84 5.84 -4.93
N LEU A 227 22.74 5.10 -3.82
CA LEU A 227 23.67 5.19 -2.70
C LEU A 227 25.09 4.74 -3.10
N LEU A 228 25.23 3.71 -3.93
CA LEU A 228 26.52 3.26 -4.46
C LEU A 228 27.16 4.34 -5.34
N ILE A 229 26.40 4.97 -6.23
CA ILE A 229 26.90 6.11 -7.04
C ILE A 229 27.32 7.27 -6.11
N ALA A 230 26.48 7.60 -5.13
CA ALA A 230 26.75 8.63 -4.15
C ALA A 230 28.05 8.35 -3.35
N SER A 231 28.33 7.07 -3.05
CA SER A 231 29.58 6.65 -2.40
C SER A 231 30.80 6.62 -3.33
N GLY A 232 30.63 6.92 -4.63
CA GLY A 232 31.69 6.91 -5.64
C GLY A 232 31.93 5.55 -6.29
N ALA A 233 31.07 4.55 -6.06
CA ALA A 233 31.17 3.24 -6.70
C ALA A 233 30.70 3.28 -8.15
N SER A 234 31.32 2.44 -9.01
CA SER A 234 30.90 2.25 -10.39
C SER A 234 29.92 1.08 -10.47
N ILE A 235 28.68 1.34 -10.91
CA ILE A 235 27.63 0.33 -11.10
C ILE A 235 27.29 0.09 -12.59
N GLY A 236 28.18 0.45 -13.48
CA GLY A 236 28.06 0.31 -14.92
C GLY A 236 27.24 1.43 -15.59
N ARG A 237 27.60 1.69 -16.86
CA ARG A 237 27.01 2.80 -17.63
C ARG A 237 25.50 2.66 -17.82
N ARG A 238 24.99 1.46 -18.07
CA ARG A 238 23.56 1.25 -18.28
C ARG A 238 22.72 1.59 -17.05
N SER A 239 23.24 1.33 -15.84
CA SER A 239 22.59 1.74 -14.61
C SER A 239 22.54 3.28 -14.47
N LEU A 240 23.65 3.95 -14.81
CA LEU A 240 23.69 5.42 -14.79
C LEU A 240 22.73 6.03 -15.81
N ASP A 241 22.71 5.50 -17.04
CA ASP A 241 21.83 5.98 -18.09
C ASP A 241 20.35 5.80 -17.71
N PHE A 242 19.99 4.68 -17.07
CA PHE A 242 18.66 4.46 -16.54
C PHE A 242 18.29 5.47 -15.44
N ILE A 243 19.16 5.67 -14.46
CA ILE A 243 18.93 6.64 -13.37
C ILE A 243 18.72 8.06 -13.94
N ARG A 244 19.44 8.42 -15.01
CA ARG A 244 19.30 9.70 -15.71
C ARG A 244 17.96 9.81 -16.45
N SER A 245 17.64 8.79 -17.25
CA SER A 245 16.42 8.80 -18.05
C SER A 245 15.15 8.90 -17.22
N GLU A 246 15.17 8.32 -16.01
CA GLU A 246 14.05 8.37 -15.06
C GLU A 246 14.07 9.60 -14.13
N GLY A 247 15.07 10.49 -14.29
CA GLY A 247 15.19 11.72 -13.49
C GLY A 247 15.55 11.49 -12.02
N TYR A 248 16.16 10.34 -11.69
CA TYR A 248 16.58 10.02 -10.33
C TYR A 248 17.91 10.62 -9.92
N GLU A 249 18.65 11.28 -10.83
CA GLU A 249 19.92 11.97 -10.51
C GLU A 249 19.78 12.96 -9.36
N LYS A 250 18.62 13.62 -9.23
CA LYS A 250 18.32 14.56 -8.15
C LYS A 250 18.43 13.97 -6.74
N HIS A 251 18.45 12.63 -6.63
CA HIS A 251 18.58 11.93 -5.35
C HIS A 251 20.02 11.59 -4.98
N ILE A 252 21.01 11.76 -5.87
CA ILE A 252 22.41 11.38 -5.63
C ILE A 252 23.03 12.24 -4.52
N ASP A 253 22.94 13.58 -4.61
CA ASP A 253 23.49 14.46 -3.60
C ASP A 253 22.84 14.28 -2.23
N PRO A 254 21.48 14.22 -2.11
CA PRO A 254 20.84 13.89 -0.84
C PRO A 254 21.21 12.51 -0.29
N ALA A 255 21.44 11.52 -1.16
CA ALA A 255 21.90 10.19 -0.77
C ALA A 255 23.32 10.22 -0.20
N TYR A 256 24.21 11.00 -0.80
CA TYR A 256 25.56 11.23 -0.28
C TYR A 256 25.52 11.84 1.14
N GLU A 257 24.72 12.88 1.33
CA GLU A 257 24.59 13.54 2.64
C GLU A 257 24.06 12.56 3.70
N THR A 258 23.07 11.75 3.35
CA THR A 258 22.52 10.73 4.25
C THR A 258 23.54 9.67 4.57
N TYR A 259 24.25 9.13 3.58
CA TYR A 259 25.26 8.11 3.77
C TYR A 259 26.44 8.63 4.60
N ALA A 260 26.90 9.85 4.34
CA ALA A 260 27.97 10.50 5.10
C ALA A 260 27.58 10.72 6.57
N ARG A 261 26.31 10.97 6.86
CA ARG A 261 25.80 11.15 8.23
C ARG A 261 25.66 9.83 9.00
N TYR A 262 25.33 8.73 8.32
CA TYR A 262 25.03 7.45 8.94
C TYR A 262 25.82 6.27 8.33
N PRO A 263 27.15 6.35 8.15
CA PRO A 263 27.92 5.35 7.40
C PRO A 263 27.85 3.97 8.06
N ASP A 264 27.83 3.90 9.39
CA ASP A 264 27.80 2.65 10.14
C ASP A 264 26.40 2.03 10.22
N ARG A 265 25.35 2.78 9.85
CA ARG A 265 23.96 2.33 9.94
C ARG A 265 23.36 1.95 8.58
N ILE A 266 23.96 2.37 7.48
CA ILE A 266 23.53 2.03 6.13
C ILE A 266 24.47 0.97 5.56
N ALA A 267 23.94 -0.20 5.25
CA ALA A 267 24.65 -1.25 4.53
C ALA A 267 24.42 -1.10 3.04
N LEU A 268 25.51 -0.98 2.29
CA LEU A 268 25.52 -1.05 0.85
C LEU A 268 25.82 -2.47 0.39
N PRO A 269 25.30 -2.90 -0.80
CA PRO A 269 25.73 -4.17 -1.38
C PRO A 269 27.24 -4.27 -1.55
N GLU A 270 27.79 -5.45 -1.38
CA GLU A 270 29.21 -5.77 -1.64
C GLU A 270 29.41 -6.31 -3.05
N ASP A 271 28.36 -6.93 -3.61
CA ASP A 271 28.31 -7.48 -4.95
C ASP A 271 26.94 -7.20 -5.58
N LEU A 272 26.92 -7.16 -6.90
CA LEU A 272 25.75 -6.88 -7.70
C LEU A 272 25.54 -7.97 -8.76
N ALA A 273 24.26 -8.13 -9.14
CA ALA A 273 23.86 -9.04 -10.18
C ALA A 273 23.36 -8.30 -11.42
N TRP A 274 23.63 -8.86 -12.61
CA TRP A 274 23.14 -8.40 -13.90
C TRP A 274 22.77 -9.56 -14.80
N MET A 275 22.11 -9.26 -15.92
CA MET A 275 21.82 -10.26 -16.95
C MET A 275 22.83 -10.14 -18.09
N GLN A 276 23.45 -11.26 -18.44
CA GLN A 276 24.30 -11.40 -19.61
C GLN A 276 23.91 -12.66 -20.38
N ASP A 277 23.61 -12.51 -21.67
CA ASP A 277 23.19 -13.62 -22.55
C ASP A 277 22.04 -14.46 -21.97
N GLY A 278 21.07 -13.79 -21.29
CA GLY A 278 19.93 -14.46 -20.64
C GLY A 278 20.26 -15.17 -19.32
N LEU A 279 21.51 -15.07 -18.84
CA LEU A 279 21.96 -15.69 -17.60
C LEU A 279 22.25 -14.62 -16.53
N ARG A 280 21.87 -14.90 -15.28
CA ARG A 280 22.27 -14.11 -14.13
C ARG A 280 23.77 -14.26 -13.90
N ARG A 281 24.48 -13.14 -13.81
CA ARG A 281 25.88 -13.02 -13.45
C ARG A 281 26.02 -12.16 -12.21
N GLU A 282 27.09 -12.38 -11.45
CA GLU A 282 27.37 -11.64 -10.23
C GLU A 282 28.85 -11.26 -10.16
N ALA A 283 29.12 -10.08 -9.65
CA ALA A 283 30.49 -9.61 -9.39
C ALA A 283 30.54 -8.66 -8.21
N ASP A 284 31.70 -8.60 -7.56
CA ASP A 284 32.01 -7.56 -6.58
C ASP A 284 31.89 -6.19 -7.25
N ILE A 285 31.51 -5.17 -6.47
CA ILE A 285 31.32 -3.81 -6.98
C ILE A 285 32.56 -3.30 -7.71
N CYS A 286 33.76 -3.54 -7.19
CA CYS A 286 35.02 -3.12 -7.81
C CYS A 286 35.31 -3.84 -9.13
N ALA A 287 34.70 -4.98 -9.40
CA ALA A 287 34.85 -5.78 -10.63
C ALA A 287 33.58 -5.74 -11.50
N PHE A 288 32.59 -4.91 -11.16
CA PHE A 288 31.35 -4.83 -11.90
C PHE A 288 31.58 -4.29 -13.32
N PRO A 289 30.94 -4.88 -14.37
CA PRO A 289 31.18 -4.49 -15.75
C PRO A 289 30.91 -3.00 -16.01
N ALA A 290 31.82 -2.32 -16.69
CA ALA A 290 31.72 -0.89 -16.99
C ALA A 290 30.46 -0.52 -17.80
N ASP A 291 29.93 -1.45 -18.64
CA ASP A 291 28.72 -1.28 -19.41
C ASP A 291 27.53 -2.08 -18.85
N GLY A 292 27.67 -2.62 -17.64
CA GLY A 292 26.65 -3.42 -16.96
C GLY A 292 25.41 -2.62 -16.56
N ALA A 293 24.32 -3.35 -16.25
CA ALA A 293 23.12 -2.84 -15.63
C ALA A 293 22.92 -3.59 -14.30
N ALA A 294 23.11 -2.93 -13.18
CA ALA A 294 22.89 -3.49 -11.84
C ALA A 294 21.39 -3.69 -11.63
N LEU A 295 20.95 -4.94 -11.60
CA LEU A 295 19.53 -5.31 -11.52
C LEU A 295 19.14 -5.84 -10.14
N ASP A 296 20.11 -6.37 -9.38
CA ASP A 296 19.85 -6.99 -8.08
C ASP A 296 21.14 -6.98 -7.24
N ILE A 297 21.02 -7.29 -5.94
CA ILE A 297 22.16 -7.61 -5.08
C ILE A 297 22.73 -8.98 -5.45
N GLY A 298 24.03 -9.21 -5.21
CA GLY A 298 24.66 -10.51 -5.40
C GLY A 298 24.45 -11.44 -4.20
N ALA A 299 24.88 -12.69 -4.36
CA ALA A 299 24.72 -13.73 -3.36
C ALA A 299 25.47 -13.42 -2.05
N ARG A 300 26.67 -12.81 -2.12
CA ARG A 300 27.41 -12.40 -0.92
C ARG A 300 26.65 -11.37 -0.09
N THR A 301 26.10 -10.37 -0.75
CA THR A 301 25.26 -9.35 -0.09
C THR A 301 24.01 -9.99 0.52
N ALA A 302 23.34 -10.88 -0.22
CA ALA A 302 22.18 -11.59 0.28
C ALA A 302 22.47 -12.39 1.55
N ASP A 303 23.60 -13.13 1.55
CA ASP A 303 24.05 -13.88 2.74
C ASP A 303 24.41 -12.97 3.91
N ALA A 304 25.06 -11.84 3.65
CA ALA A 304 25.39 -10.86 4.70
C ALA A 304 24.11 -10.26 5.31
N TYR A 305 23.17 -9.86 4.47
CA TYR A 305 21.89 -9.31 4.91
C TYR A 305 21.04 -10.34 5.65
N ALA A 306 21.02 -11.59 5.19
CA ALA A 306 20.32 -12.66 5.90
C ALA A 306 20.85 -12.85 7.33
N ARG A 307 22.17 -12.77 7.55
CA ARG A 307 22.75 -12.84 8.90
C ARG A 307 22.31 -11.69 9.79
N GLU A 308 22.26 -10.45 9.29
CA GLU A 308 21.78 -9.29 10.05
C GLU A 308 20.28 -9.41 10.37
N ILE A 309 19.46 -9.85 9.38
CA ILE A 309 18.03 -10.07 9.55
C ILE A 309 17.74 -11.13 10.62
N MET A 310 18.49 -12.24 10.62
CA MET A 310 18.32 -13.32 11.60
C MET A 310 18.63 -12.90 13.05
N GLN A 311 19.44 -11.86 13.25
CA GLN A 311 19.76 -11.31 14.56
C GLN A 311 18.80 -10.20 14.99
N ALA A 312 17.98 -9.68 14.08
CA ALA A 312 17.03 -8.61 14.36
C ALA A 312 15.85 -9.13 15.20
N LYS A 313 15.32 -8.27 16.07
CA LYS A 313 14.03 -8.50 16.75
C LYS A 313 12.87 -7.86 16.02
N THR A 314 13.16 -6.81 15.25
CA THR A 314 12.20 -6.16 14.37
C THR A 314 12.81 -6.03 12.98
N VAL A 315 12.05 -6.43 11.96
CA VAL A 315 12.43 -6.24 10.56
C VAL A 315 11.30 -5.50 9.84
N PHE A 316 11.65 -4.41 9.19
CA PHE A 316 10.75 -3.70 8.29
C PHE A 316 11.29 -3.82 6.87
N ALA A 317 10.49 -4.33 5.94
CA ALA A 317 10.90 -4.51 4.54
C ALA A 317 9.99 -3.69 3.62
N ASN A 318 10.60 -2.95 2.68
CA ASN A 318 9.90 -2.16 1.67
C ASN A 318 10.58 -2.24 0.32
N GLY A 319 9.87 -2.75 -0.68
CA GLY A 319 10.34 -2.95 -2.04
C GLY A 319 11.25 -4.18 -2.21
N PRO A 320 11.37 -4.68 -3.45
CA PRO A 320 12.27 -5.79 -3.76
C PRO A 320 13.74 -5.34 -3.75
N MET A 321 14.65 -6.29 -3.60
CA MET A 321 16.09 -6.04 -3.66
C MET A 321 16.62 -5.88 -5.09
N GLY A 322 15.87 -6.40 -6.08
CA GLY A 322 16.13 -6.27 -7.50
C GLY A 322 14.96 -6.70 -8.36
#